data_15a7f794277e375be4bce4a59dd3e5e4
#
_entry.id   15a7f794277e375be4bce4a59dd3e5e4
#
_cell.length_a   1.000
_cell.length_b   1.000
_cell.length_c   1.000
_cell.angle_alpha   90.00
_cell.angle_beta   90.00
_cell.angle_gamma   90.00
#
_symmetry.space_group_name_H-M   'P 1'
#
loop_
_entity.id
_entity.type
_entity.pdbx_description
1 polymer ?
#
loop_
_entity_poly.entity_id
_entity_poly.type
_entity_poly.pdbx_seq_one_letter_code
_entity_poly.pdbx_strand_id
1 'polypeptide(L)'
;MELIQLNPSIPRQRRRIEQFLGDNGLRLDDVDYYAALVDETTDEIVAGGGLKGGVIKCVAVADGHKGEAVANQIVSHLIAQANADGHQCVKLFTKPQNRQMFESMSFRLLAEAPKAILMETGIGGIKRYSEELKSEKGKVKSEKSNCELHHPNPSTPQPIMPPSGIIIMNCNPFTLGHRYLIEQAAQQVDTLYILVVREDCSMFGYDERKAMIVRGVAHINNVVVCDGSEYSISATTFPTYFLKCLSDASDTQMTLDIDLYRRHIAPALGATVRFVGTEPDDPLTRRYNELMKSMLPDVREVARLQQSGVAVSASRVRKAIVENHLALAARLVPPTTVPYIVAHLATRALKSELNTTPKPGLVDTHDSGAHRDMDHALMMRSIRALHPYFVRLATLGYDSPKLPAHDDIVRIGIEAEKAMFESTGGVNTYKGALFSMGLALTAATYIIGRGKVATTTHGKEYVPGDLLSAIITQFANGFPDTSGTHGSRAKQLAQSGCSLKSALDNAREGYTQLFGEWLPFYETRIKGDDSYVKHKTLLRIMCDLDDTNIVYRTDYATMQQVKTQARHLLEDFSEAGIDDLNRDFVSRNISPGGSADMLALVVFLFGITRKD
;
A
#
# COMPACT_ATOMS: atom_id res chain seq x y z
N MET A 1 -38.66 25.92 6.08
CA MET A 1 -37.55 25.14 5.49
C MET A 1 -36.92 24.28 6.59
N GLU A 2 -36.88 23.00 6.36
CA GLU A 2 -36.29 22.02 7.28
C GLU A 2 -34.92 21.55 6.75
N LEU A 3 -33.96 21.39 7.65
CA LEU A 3 -32.65 20.82 7.32
C LEU A 3 -32.69 19.30 7.54
N ILE A 4 -32.50 18.54 6.48
CA ILE A 4 -32.52 17.09 6.53
C ILE A 4 -31.18 16.49 6.04
N GLN A 5 -30.89 15.30 6.51
CA GLN A 5 -29.78 14.50 5.99
C GLN A 5 -30.30 13.51 4.93
N LEU A 6 -29.63 13.44 3.80
CA LEU A 6 -29.86 12.44 2.76
C LEU A 6 -28.64 11.53 2.64
N ASN A 7 -28.91 10.22 2.51
CA ASN A 7 -27.85 9.23 2.32
C ASN A 7 -27.68 8.88 0.83
N PRO A 8 -26.56 9.25 0.19
CA PRO A 8 -26.34 9.01 -1.23
C PRO A 8 -26.24 7.51 -1.61
N SER A 9 -26.06 6.60 -0.63
CA SER A 9 -26.05 5.17 -0.86
C SER A 9 -27.45 4.57 -1.02
N ILE A 10 -28.51 5.30 -0.62
CA ILE A 10 -29.90 4.86 -0.76
C ILE A 10 -30.44 5.28 -2.13
N PRO A 11 -30.83 4.36 -3.02
CA PRO A 11 -31.17 4.68 -4.42
C PRO A 11 -32.26 5.76 -4.60
N ARG A 12 -33.28 5.81 -3.71
CA ARG A 12 -34.34 6.81 -3.75
C ARG A 12 -33.83 8.20 -3.38
N GLN A 13 -33.02 8.29 -2.33
CA GLN A 13 -32.45 9.55 -1.87
C GLN A 13 -31.39 10.06 -2.85
N ARG A 14 -30.57 9.16 -3.39
CA ARG A 14 -29.60 9.48 -4.44
C ARG A 14 -30.26 10.12 -5.66
N ARG A 15 -31.34 9.54 -6.18
CA ARG A 15 -32.07 10.11 -7.34
C ARG A 15 -32.61 11.50 -7.04
N ARG A 16 -33.09 11.74 -5.81
CA ARG A 16 -33.59 13.06 -5.38
C ARG A 16 -32.46 14.11 -5.39
N ILE A 17 -31.28 13.75 -4.92
CA ILE A 17 -30.09 14.61 -4.96
C ILE A 17 -29.65 14.85 -6.42
N GLU A 18 -29.57 13.80 -7.24
CA GLU A 18 -29.15 13.90 -8.65
C GLU A 18 -30.07 14.80 -9.46
N GLN A 19 -31.38 14.71 -9.23
CA GLN A 19 -32.38 15.60 -9.89
C GLN A 19 -32.15 17.05 -9.48
N PHE A 20 -32.09 17.34 -8.17
CA PHE A 20 -31.86 18.71 -7.67
C PHE A 20 -30.55 19.31 -8.20
N LEU A 21 -29.46 18.54 -8.21
CA LEU A 21 -28.17 18.99 -8.74
C LEU A 21 -28.24 19.21 -10.26
N GLY A 22 -28.91 18.31 -11.00
CA GLY A 22 -29.13 18.44 -12.44
C GLY A 22 -29.87 19.71 -12.83
N ASP A 23 -30.95 20.04 -12.11
CA ASP A 23 -31.74 21.26 -12.30
C ASP A 23 -30.90 22.53 -12.05
N ASN A 24 -29.86 22.43 -11.21
CA ASN A 24 -28.90 23.51 -10.92
C ASN A 24 -27.59 23.44 -11.75
N GLY A 25 -27.56 22.61 -12.80
CA GLY A 25 -26.41 22.50 -13.72
C GLY A 25 -25.17 21.86 -13.10
N LEU A 26 -25.37 21.02 -12.08
CA LEU A 26 -24.32 20.23 -11.41
C LEU A 26 -24.59 18.74 -11.55
N ARG A 27 -23.59 17.94 -11.23
CA ARG A 27 -23.69 16.48 -11.13
C ARG A 27 -23.35 16.04 -9.71
N LEU A 28 -23.90 14.90 -9.27
CA LEU A 28 -23.49 14.31 -8.02
C LEU A 28 -22.08 13.73 -8.16
N ASP A 29 -21.19 14.13 -7.26
CA ASP A 29 -19.86 13.57 -7.09
C ASP A 29 -19.86 12.50 -5.97
N ASP A 30 -18.71 11.88 -5.71
CA ASP A 30 -18.52 10.98 -4.58
C ASP A 30 -18.58 11.75 -3.25
N VAL A 31 -19.65 11.52 -2.49
CA VAL A 31 -19.89 12.10 -1.16
C VAL A 31 -20.43 11.03 -0.22
N ASP A 32 -19.98 11.08 1.04
CA ASP A 32 -20.41 10.16 2.10
C ASP A 32 -21.63 10.69 2.86
N TYR A 33 -21.81 12.03 2.85
CA TYR A 33 -22.84 12.75 3.56
C TYR A 33 -23.43 13.81 2.64
N TYR A 34 -24.76 14.03 2.70
CA TYR A 34 -25.43 15.12 1.98
C TYR A 34 -26.46 15.80 2.88
N ALA A 35 -26.34 17.11 3.07
CA ALA A 35 -27.32 17.93 3.76
C ALA A 35 -28.20 18.66 2.74
N ALA A 36 -29.48 18.72 3.01
CA ALA A 36 -30.46 19.44 2.18
C ALA A 36 -31.40 20.30 3.04
N LEU A 37 -31.66 21.51 2.60
CA LEU A 37 -32.78 22.32 3.06
C LEU A 37 -33.98 22.03 2.17
N VAL A 38 -35.10 21.66 2.77
CA VAL A 38 -36.33 21.27 2.08
C VAL A 38 -37.44 22.22 2.44
N ASP A 39 -38.26 22.60 1.46
CA ASP A 39 -39.49 23.32 1.71
C ASP A 39 -40.51 22.36 2.33
N GLU A 40 -41.03 22.73 3.50
CA GLU A 40 -41.97 21.90 4.27
C GLU A 40 -43.31 21.69 3.57
N THR A 41 -43.66 22.58 2.61
CA THR A 41 -44.93 22.54 1.90
C THR A 41 -44.87 21.69 0.64
N THR A 42 -43.77 21.81 -0.11
CA THR A 42 -43.61 21.13 -1.42
C THR A 42 -42.75 19.88 -1.35
N ASP A 43 -42.04 19.65 -0.24
CA ASP A 43 -41.00 18.57 -0.07
C ASP A 43 -39.86 18.68 -1.11
N GLU A 44 -39.67 19.84 -1.74
CA GLU A 44 -38.62 20.08 -2.72
C GLU A 44 -37.32 20.55 -2.05
N ILE A 45 -36.17 20.11 -2.59
CA ILE A 45 -34.86 20.58 -2.12
C ILE A 45 -34.63 22.01 -2.62
N VAL A 46 -34.48 22.93 -1.70
CA VAL A 46 -34.20 24.36 -1.95
C VAL A 46 -32.71 24.64 -2.01
N ALA A 47 -31.92 23.96 -1.16
CA ALA A 47 -30.48 24.05 -1.17
C ALA A 47 -29.88 22.73 -0.64
N GLY A 48 -28.65 22.43 -1.03
CA GLY A 48 -27.99 21.26 -0.55
C GLY A 48 -26.49 21.27 -0.81
N GLY A 49 -25.79 20.36 -0.14
CA GLY A 49 -24.36 20.18 -0.31
C GLY A 49 -23.89 18.86 0.30
N GLY A 50 -22.82 18.32 -0.22
CA GLY A 50 -22.22 17.06 0.21
C GLY A 50 -20.88 17.23 0.89
N LEU A 51 -20.46 16.19 1.61
CA LEU A 51 -19.17 16.10 2.29
C LEU A 51 -18.50 14.77 1.94
N LYS A 52 -17.22 14.83 1.62
CA LYS A 52 -16.33 13.65 1.50
C LYS A 52 -15.08 13.90 2.31
N GLY A 53 -14.97 13.23 3.47
CA GLY A 53 -13.94 13.60 4.44
C GLY A 53 -14.02 15.09 4.78
N GLY A 54 -12.89 15.80 4.76
CA GLY A 54 -12.84 17.25 4.98
C GLY A 54 -13.10 18.12 3.73
N VAL A 55 -13.75 17.60 2.67
CA VAL A 55 -13.98 18.33 1.42
C VAL A 55 -15.48 18.53 1.17
N ILE A 56 -15.91 19.78 1.12
CA ILE A 56 -17.28 20.17 0.74
C ILE A 56 -17.40 20.09 -0.79
N LYS A 57 -18.47 19.44 -1.27
CA LYS A 57 -18.76 19.20 -2.68
C LYS A 57 -20.24 19.45 -2.99
N CYS A 58 -20.56 19.63 -4.26
CA CYS A 58 -21.94 19.65 -4.77
C CYS A 58 -22.86 20.66 -4.07
N VAL A 59 -22.34 21.83 -3.67
CA VAL A 59 -23.17 22.88 -3.08
C VAL A 59 -24.00 23.56 -4.16
N ALA A 60 -25.34 23.57 -4.00
CA ALA A 60 -26.28 24.19 -4.89
C ALA A 60 -27.42 24.90 -4.11
N VAL A 61 -27.98 25.95 -4.70
CA VAL A 61 -29.16 26.65 -4.23
C VAL A 61 -30.09 26.83 -5.42
N ALA A 62 -31.36 26.48 -5.29
CA ALA A 62 -32.37 26.59 -6.33
C ALA A 62 -32.55 28.06 -6.76
N ASP A 63 -32.79 28.29 -8.05
CA ASP A 63 -32.86 29.64 -8.65
C ASP A 63 -33.78 30.60 -7.93
N GLY A 64 -34.94 30.15 -7.46
CA GLY A 64 -35.90 30.95 -6.72
C GLY A 64 -35.50 31.35 -5.29
N HIS A 65 -34.41 30.76 -4.78
CA HIS A 65 -33.95 30.91 -3.39
C HIS A 65 -32.47 31.35 -3.31
N LYS A 66 -31.93 31.83 -4.43
CA LYS A 66 -30.54 32.32 -4.48
C LYS A 66 -30.35 33.50 -3.54
N GLY A 67 -29.55 33.27 -2.48
CA GLY A 67 -29.18 34.28 -1.49
C GLY A 67 -28.07 33.74 -0.60
N GLU A 68 -27.21 34.63 -0.08
CA GLU A 68 -26.10 34.27 0.78
C GLU A 68 -26.54 33.54 2.06
N ALA A 69 -27.69 33.83 2.61
CA ALA A 69 -28.19 33.26 3.85
C ALA A 69 -28.45 31.74 3.74
N VAL A 70 -29.02 31.27 2.62
CA VAL A 70 -29.36 29.85 2.40
C VAL A 70 -28.11 29.04 2.14
N ALA A 71 -27.19 29.56 1.31
CA ALA A 71 -25.89 28.94 1.07
C ALA A 71 -25.06 28.83 2.37
N ASN A 72 -25.05 29.92 3.18
CA ASN A 72 -24.38 29.97 4.48
C ASN A 72 -24.90 28.89 5.43
N GLN A 73 -26.21 28.66 5.48
CA GLN A 73 -26.80 27.65 6.35
C GLN A 73 -26.31 26.24 6.01
N ILE A 74 -26.35 25.88 4.73
CA ILE A 74 -25.84 24.58 4.26
C ILE A 74 -24.34 24.43 4.52
N VAL A 75 -23.53 25.42 4.13
CA VAL A 75 -22.07 25.36 4.29
C VAL A 75 -21.67 25.32 5.76
N SER A 76 -22.32 26.12 6.62
CA SER A 76 -22.06 26.08 8.08
C SER A 76 -22.40 24.73 8.69
N HIS A 77 -23.51 24.12 8.25
CA HIS A 77 -23.87 22.78 8.69
C HIS A 77 -22.83 21.72 8.25
N LEU A 78 -22.37 21.78 7.00
CA LEU A 78 -21.33 20.87 6.49
C LEU A 78 -19.99 21.05 7.22
N ILE A 79 -19.61 22.28 7.56
CA ILE A 79 -18.41 22.55 8.40
C ILE A 79 -18.58 21.94 9.79
N ALA A 80 -19.76 22.12 10.42
CA ALA A 80 -20.02 21.53 11.74
C ALA A 80 -19.95 19.98 11.69
N GLN A 81 -20.52 19.38 10.65
CA GLN A 81 -20.45 17.93 10.45
C GLN A 81 -19.00 17.46 10.23
N ALA A 82 -18.23 18.13 9.37
CA ALA A 82 -16.82 17.81 9.15
C ALA A 82 -16.00 17.89 10.44
N ASN A 83 -16.25 18.90 11.28
CA ASN A 83 -15.61 19.03 12.59
C ASN A 83 -16.01 17.89 13.55
N ALA A 84 -17.27 17.47 13.55
CA ALA A 84 -17.75 16.32 14.33
C ALA A 84 -17.07 15.02 13.88
N ASP A 85 -16.78 14.88 12.59
CA ASP A 85 -16.05 13.77 11.99
C ASP A 85 -14.52 13.87 12.21
N GLY A 86 -14.03 14.89 12.93
CA GLY A 86 -12.62 15.07 13.30
C GLY A 86 -11.79 15.93 12.33
N HIS A 87 -12.40 16.53 11.31
CA HIS A 87 -11.73 17.40 10.33
C HIS A 87 -11.69 18.85 10.81
N GLN A 88 -10.56 19.29 11.37
CA GLN A 88 -10.38 20.68 11.85
C GLN A 88 -10.24 21.73 10.73
N CYS A 89 -9.93 21.32 9.53
CA CYS A 89 -9.79 22.15 8.35
C CYS A 89 -10.66 21.58 7.22
N VAL A 90 -11.47 22.43 6.62
CA VAL A 90 -12.44 22.06 5.58
C VAL A 90 -12.10 22.76 4.29
N LYS A 91 -12.08 22.02 3.19
CA LYS A 91 -11.74 22.51 1.84
C LYS A 91 -12.97 22.51 0.95
N LEU A 92 -12.93 23.33 -0.08
CA LEU A 92 -13.89 23.27 -1.18
C LEU A 92 -13.25 23.70 -2.50
N PHE A 93 -13.79 23.12 -3.57
CA PHE A 93 -13.51 23.58 -4.94
C PHE A 93 -14.76 24.24 -5.50
N THR A 94 -14.58 25.41 -6.12
CA THR A 94 -15.71 26.15 -6.68
C THR A 94 -15.27 26.99 -7.88
N LYS A 95 -16.24 27.62 -8.57
CA LYS A 95 -15.96 28.55 -9.67
C LYS A 95 -15.41 29.88 -9.13
N PRO A 96 -14.50 30.57 -9.85
CA PRO A 96 -13.89 31.83 -9.40
C PRO A 96 -14.92 32.90 -9.00
N GLN A 97 -16.06 32.94 -9.69
CA GLN A 97 -17.14 33.90 -9.40
C GLN A 97 -17.77 33.78 -7.99
N ASN A 98 -17.63 32.63 -7.36
CA ASN A 98 -18.17 32.37 -6.02
C ASN A 98 -17.18 32.77 -4.91
N ARG A 99 -15.99 33.26 -5.26
CA ARG A 99 -14.93 33.58 -4.31
C ARG A 99 -15.39 34.49 -3.17
N GLN A 100 -16.01 35.62 -3.48
CA GLN A 100 -16.44 36.59 -2.46
C GLN A 100 -17.45 36.00 -1.48
N MET A 101 -18.39 35.19 -1.97
CA MET A 101 -19.37 34.50 -1.13
C MET A 101 -18.67 33.59 -0.11
N PHE A 102 -17.69 32.79 -0.52
CA PHE A 102 -16.98 31.89 0.41
C PHE A 102 -15.98 32.65 1.31
N GLU A 103 -15.40 33.76 0.84
CA GLU A 103 -14.59 34.63 1.70
C GLU A 103 -15.43 35.25 2.83
N SER A 104 -16.70 35.61 2.58
CA SER A 104 -17.63 36.06 3.63
C SER A 104 -17.96 35.00 4.68
N MET A 105 -17.80 33.70 4.31
CA MET A 105 -17.91 32.53 5.21
C MET A 105 -16.57 32.11 5.84
N SER A 106 -15.59 33.02 5.85
CA SER A 106 -14.24 32.79 6.40
C SER A 106 -13.40 31.75 5.67
N PHE A 107 -13.73 31.43 4.41
CA PHE A 107 -12.81 30.64 3.57
C PHE A 107 -11.70 31.55 3.02
N ARG A 108 -10.51 31.01 2.93
CA ARG A 108 -9.34 31.67 2.32
C ARG A 108 -8.94 30.97 1.02
N LEU A 109 -8.55 31.74 0.03
CA LEU A 109 -8.06 31.22 -1.25
C LEU A 109 -6.73 30.52 -1.08
N LEU A 110 -6.61 29.29 -1.57
CA LEU A 110 -5.37 28.51 -1.60
C LEU A 110 -4.75 28.49 -3.01
N ALA A 111 -5.55 28.22 -4.02
CA ALA A 111 -5.10 28.13 -5.40
C ALA A 111 -6.18 28.60 -6.36
N GLU A 112 -5.75 29.08 -7.53
CA GLU A 112 -6.64 29.65 -8.54
C GLU A 112 -6.27 29.15 -9.95
N ALA A 113 -7.28 28.73 -10.69
CA ALA A 113 -7.22 28.40 -12.11
C ALA A 113 -8.37 29.13 -12.84
N PRO A 114 -8.33 29.27 -14.17
CA PRO A 114 -9.36 30.01 -14.91
C PRO A 114 -10.80 29.49 -14.71
N LYS A 115 -10.97 28.20 -14.41
CA LYS A 115 -12.29 27.55 -14.27
C LYS A 115 -12.64 27.11 -12.85
N ALA A 116 -11.68 27.12 -11.93
CA ALA A 116 -11.87 26.69 -10.55
C ALA A 116 -10.92 27.39 -9.59
N ILE A 117 -11.35 27.50 -8.32
CA ILE A 117 -10.52 27.89 -7.19
C ILE A 117 -10.61 26.83 -6.11
N LEU A 118 -9.52 26.68 -5.35
CA LEU A 118 -9.46 25.89 -4.12
C LEU A 118 -9.44 26.85 -2.94
N MET A 119 -10.33 26.63 -1.99
CA MET A 119 -10.42 27.43 -0.76
C MET A 119 -10.47 26.51 0.46
N GLU A 120 -10.06 27.02 1.63
CA GLU A 120 -10.15 26.32 2.91
C GLU A 120 -10.63 27.22 4.04
N THR A 121 -11.22 26.62 5.09
CA THR A 121 -11.57 27.28 6.35
C THR A 121 -11.21 26.37 7.53
N GLY A 122 -11.12 26.93 8.74
CA GLY A 122 -10.82 26.18 9.96
C GLY A 122 -9.40 26.39 10.47
N ILE A 123 -8.95 25.49 11.36
CA ILE A 123 -7.70 25.61 12.11
C ILE A 123 -6.63 24.70 11.48
N GLY A 124 -5.41 25.21 11.39
CA GLY A 124 -4.27 24.49 10.82
C GLY A 124 -4.21 24.62 9.29
N GLY A 125 -4.62 23.60 8.57
CA GLY A 125 -4.66 23.62 7.11
C GLY A 125 -3.29 23.86 6.45
N ILE A 126 -3.29 24.53 5.30
CA ILE A 126 -2.06 24.84 4.54
C ILE A 126 -1.05 25.66 5.34
N LYS A 127 -1.54 26.49 6.27
CA LYS A 127 -0.66 27.31 7.13
C LYS A 127 0.19 26.42 8.04
N ARG A 128 -0.45 25.47 8.72
CA ARG A 128 0.26 24.49 9.56
C ARG A 128 1.25 23.67 8.74
N TYR A 129 0.81 23.16 7.58
CA TYR A 129 1.71 22.40 6.70
C TYR A 129 2.91 23.24 6.22
N SER A 130 2.70 24.51 5.89
CA SER A 130 3.79 25.41 5.52
C SER A 130 4.77 25.66 6.69
N GLU A 131 4.28 25.70 7.92
CA GLU A 131 5.13 25.81 9.14
C GLU A 131 5.93 24.53 9.40
N GLU A 132 5.33 23.36 9.19
CA GLU A 132 6.03 22.06 9.25
C GLU A 132 7.16 21.99 8.23
N LEU A 133 6.93 22.40 6.98
CA LEU A 133 7.97 22.48 5.95
C LEU A 133 9.09 23.49 6.30
N LYS A 134 8.76 24.62 6.90
CA LYS A 134 9.78 25.59 7.39
C LYS A 134 10.63 24.99 8.51
N SER A 135 10.04 24.18 9.38
CA SER A 135 10.77 23.48 10.44
C SER A 135 11.80 22.50 9.86
N GLU A 136 11.43 21.73 8.84
CA GLU A 136 12.37 20.83 8.14
C GLU A 136 13.55 21.60 7.53
N LYS A 137 13.29 22.76 6.90
CA LYS A 137 14.32 23.66 6.41
C LYS A 137 15.25 24.17 7.54
N GLY A 138 14.72 24.43 8.72
CA GLY A 138 15.48 24.89 9.90
C GLY A 138 16.48 23.84 10.40
N LYS A 139 16.08 22.55 10.44
CA LYS A 139 16.95 21.43 10.85
C LYS A 139 18.19 21.33 9.96
N VAL A 140 18.02 21.43 8.63
CA VAL A 140 19.14 21.37 7.66
C VAL A 140 20.14 22.51 7.86
N LYS A 141 19.65 23.72 8.16
CA LYS A 141 20.55 24.86 8.41
C LYS A 141 21.36 24.70 9.69
N SER A 142 20.80 24.14 10.75
CA SER A 142 21.49 23.91 12.02
C SER A 142 22.59 22.86 11.90
N GLU A 143 22.39 21.80 11.13
CA GLU A 143 23.38 20.75 10.87
C GLU A 143 24.57 21.30 10.04
N LYS A 144 24.29 22.11 9.01
CA LYS A 144 25.36 22.77 8.20
C LYS A 144 26.12 23.83 8.97
N SER A 145 25.45 24.60 9.85
CA SER A 145 26.07 25.67 10.66
C SER A 145 27.07 25.15 11.70
N ASN A 146 26.90 23.89 12.14
CA ASN A 146 27.85 23.27 13.08
C ASN A 146 29.17 22.80 12.40
N CYS A 147 29.23 22.79 11.07
CA CYS A 147 30.44 22.46 10.31
C CYS A 147 31.27 23.67 9.85
N GLU A 148 30.72 24.90 9.91
CA GLU A 148 31.39 26.12 9.43
C GLU A 148 31.49 27.19 10.53
N LEU A 149 32.45 27.05 11.44
CA LEU A 149 32.93 28.14 12.29
C LEU A 149 33.92 29.00 11.51
N HIS A 150 33.43 29.73 10.49
CA HIS A 150 34.17 30.87 9.94
C HIS A 150 33.35 32.15 10.14
N HIS A 151 33.91 33.07 10.94
CA HIS A 151 33.37 34.43 11.11
C HIS A 151 33.38 35.16 9.76
N PRO A 152 32.23 35.65 9.25
CA PRO A 152 32.20 36.39 8.00
C PRO A 152 32.85 37.76 8.19
N ASN A 153 33.79 38.09 7.31
CA ASN A 153 34.36 39.43 7.21
C ASN A 153 33.29 40.37 6.61
N PRO A 154 32.92 41.51 7.24
CA PRO A 154 31.80 42.36 6.81
C PRO A 154 31.94 43.03 5.44
N SER A 155 33.09 42.92 4.78
CA SER A 155 33.39 43.60 3.50
C SER A 155 33.39 42.70 2.26
N THR A 156 33.05 41.43 2.37
CA THR A 156 32.90 40.55 1.18
C THR A 156 31.44 40.59 0.68
N PRO A 157 31.22 40.71 -0.64
CA PRO A 157 29.86 40.54 -1.21
C PRO A 157 29.31 39.22 -0.71
N GLN A 158 28.07 39.22 -0.18
CA GLN A 158 27.44 37.99 0.23
C GLN A 158 27.48 37.00 -0.93
N PRO A 159 28.01 35.78 -0.77
CA PRO A 159 28.00 34.80 -1.82
C PRO A 159 26.54 34.56 -2.24
N ILE A 160 26.27 34.60 -3.53
CA ILE A 160 24.97 34.22 -4.08
C ILE A 160 24.72 32.80 -3.59
N MET A 161 23.79 32.65 -2.63
CA MET A 161 23.43 31.33 -2.10
C MET A 161 22.96 30.48 -3.27
N PRO A 162 23.55 29.29 -3.50
CA PRO A 162 23.08 28.44 -4.56
C PRO A 162 21.60 28.11 -4.37
N PRO A 163 20.83 27.93 -5.46
CA PRO A 163 19.38 27.76 -5.39
C PRO A 163 19.01 26.50 -4.61
N SER A 164 17.88 26.53 -3.93
CA SER A 164 17.25 25.32 -3.36
C SER A 164 16.27 24.73 -4.36
N GLY A 165 16.33 23.43 -4.55
CA GLY A 165 15.48 22.69 -5.48
C GLY A 165 14.41 21.85 -4.80
N ILE A 166 13.40 21.44 -5.56
CA ILE A 166 12.36 20.53 -5.10
C ILE A 166 11.95 19.53 -6.19
N ILE A 167 11.69 18.30 -5.75
CA ILE A 167 11.03 17.25 -6.52
C ILE A 167 9.79 16.81 -5.76
N ILE A 168 8.65 16.67 -6.43
CA ILE A 168 7.44 16.03 -5.87
C ILE A 168 7.24 14.73 -6.63
N MET A 169 7.12 13.59 -5.93
CA MET A 169 7.04 12.29 -6.56
C MET A 169 6.24 11.28 -5.74
N ASN A 170 5.59 10.34 -6.43
CA ASN A 170 4.81 9.27 -5.80
C ASN A 170 5.69 8.08 -5.38
N CYS A 171 6.66 7.68 -6.21
CA CYS A 171 7.59 6.56 -5.95
C CYS A 171 6.91 5.22 -5.59
N ASN A 172 5.99 4.79 -6.39
CA ASN A 172 5.22 3.55 -6.18
C ASN A 172 5.65 2.40 -7.12
N PRO A 173 6.77 1.65 -6.81
CA PRO A 173 7.77 1.90 -5.76
C PRO A 173 8.87 2.88 -6.19
N PHE A 174 9.85 3.13 -5.28
CA PHE A 174 11.06 3.90 -5.58
C PHE A 174 11.98 3.13 -6.54
N THR A 175 12.30 3.72 -7.70
CA THR A 175 13.05 3.08 -8.78
C THR A 175 14.43 3.71 -8.99
N LEU A 176 15.29 3.04 -9.77
CA LEU A 176 16.56 3.63 -10.24
C LEU A 176 16.33 4.91 -11.05
N GLY A 177 15.21 5.02 -11.77
CA GLY A 177 14.86 6.26 -12.48
C GLY A 177 14.57 7.43 -11.54
N HIS A 178 13.86 7.18 -10.44
CA HIS A 178 13.64 8.19 -9.39
C HIS A 178 14.95 8.60 -8.72
N ARG A 179 15.80 7.64 -8.36
CA ARG A 179 17.11 7.91 -7.76
C ARG A 179 17.99 8.73 -8.70
N TYR A 180 18.05 8.37 -9.96
CA TYR A 180 18.82 9.11 -10.98
C TYR A 180 18.34 10.57 -11.09
N LEU A 181 17.03 10.82 -11.14
CA LEU A 181 16.49 12.18 -11.16
C LEU A 181 16.95 12.97 -9.92
N ILE A 182 16.90 12.36 -8.73
CA ILE A 182 17.35 12.99 -7.49
C ILE A 182 18.86 13.29 -7.53
N GLU A 183 19.68 12.32 -7.95
CA GLU A 183 21.14 12.48 -8.08
C GLU A 183 21.52 13.62 -9.04
N GLN A 184 20.85 13.71 -10.20
CA GLN A 184 21.08 14.78 -11.17
C GLN A 184 20.60 16.16 -10.68
N ALA A 185 19.49 16.21 -9.96
CA ALA A 185 18.96 17.43 -9.38
C ALA A 185 19.82 17.93 -8.21
N ALA A 186 20.28 17.03 -7.33
CA ALA A 186 21.10 17.35 -6.16
C ALA A 186 22.43 18.01 -6.53
N GLN A 187 23.00 17.68 -7.68
CA GLN A 187 24.23 18.32 -8.20
C GLN A 187 24.05 19.77 -8.61
N GLN A 188 22.81 20.25 -8.80
CA GLN A 188 22.51 21.57 -9.34
C GLN A 188 22.05 22.57 -8.28
N VAL A 189 21.90 22.13 -7.02
CA VAL A 189 21.36 22.96 -5.93
C VAL A 189 22.08 22.71 -4.61
N ASP A 190 22.05 23.69 -3.72
CA ASP A 190 22.62 23.55 -2.38
C ASP A 190 21.81 22.58 -1.49
N THR A 191 20.51 22.64 -1.60
CA THR A 191 19.58 21.74 -0.90
C THR A 191 18.49 21.30 -1.84
N LEU A 192 18.24 19.99 -1.90
CA LEU A 192 17.16 19.38 -2.68
C LEU A 192 16.10 18.79 -1.74
N TYR A 193 14.90 19.31 -1.81
CA TYR A 193 13.76 18.78 -1.07
C TYR A 193 13.00 17.76 -1.91
N ILE A 194 12.67 16.61 -1.31
CA ILE A 194 11.84 15.57 -1.92
C ILE A 194 10.52 15.53 -1.17
N LEU A 195 9.44 15.89 -1.87
CA LEU A 195 8.08 15.78 -1.34
C LEU A 195 7.44 14.49 -1.84
N VAL A 196 7.03 13.64 -0.90
CA VAL A 196 6.37 12.36 -1.22
C VAL A 196 4.86 12.58 -1.30
N VAL A 197 4.24 12.25 -2.45
CA VAL A 197 2.79 12.40 -2.63
C VAL A 197 2.06 11.45 -1.67
N ARG A 198 1.12 11.98 -0.89
CA ARG A 198 0.27 11.19 0.02
C ARG A 198 -0.95 10.69 -0.75
N GLU A 199 -0.86 9.50 -1.32
CA GLU A 199 -1.91 8.84 -2.08
C GLU A 199 -2.12 7.42 -1.55
N ASP A 200 -3.35 7.07 -1.20
CA ASP A 200 -3.67 5.79 -0.54
C ASP A 200 -3.96 4.63 -1.52
N CYS A 201 -4.18 4.92 -2.80
CA CYS A 201 -4.46 3.91 -3.84
C CYS A 201 -3.20 3.24 -4.44
N SER A 202 -2.06 3.36 -3.78
CA SER A 202 -0.78 2.83 -4.24
C SER A 202 -0.56 1.36 -3.86
N MET A 203 0.24 0.62 -4.65
CA MET A 203 0.66 -0.76 -4.32
C MET A 203 1.45 -0.80 -3.01
N PHE A 204 2.28 0.22 -2.76
CA PHE A 204 3.04 0.42 -1.53
C PHE A 204 2.45 1.61 -0.76
N GLY A 205 2.25 1.44 0.54
CA GLY A 205 1.72 2.49 1.41
C GLY A 205 2.63 3.72 1.49
N TYR A 206 2.10 4.84 1.97
CA TYR A 206 2.83 6.10 2.07
C TYR A 206 4.15 5.95 2.85
N ASP A 207 4.09 5.35 4.05
CA ASP A 207 5.26 5.19 4.92
C ASP A 207 6.34 4.31 4.30
N GLU A 208 5.95 3.26 3.57
CA GLU A 208 6.88 2.41 2.83
C GLU A 208 7.57 3.16 1.70
N ARG A 209 6.81 3.92 0.91
CA ARG A 209 7.36 4.74 -0.19
C ARG A 209 8.35 5.77 0.33
N LYS A 210 8.00 6.45 1.43
CA LYS A 210 8.90 7.39 2.12
C LYS A 210 10.16 6.68 2.63
N ALA A 211 10.02 5.53 3.28
CA ALA A 211 11.16 4.75 3.79
C ALA A 211 12.08 4.25 2.66
N MET A 212 11.52 3.81 1.53
CA MET A 212 12.31 3.44 0.34
C MET A 212 13.14 4.62 -0.17
N ILE A 213 12.55 5.83 -0.23
CA ILE A 213 13.24 7.05 -0.68
C ILE A 213 14.35 7.39 0.31
N VAL A 214 14.04 7.53 1.60
CA VAL A 214 15.01 7.89 2.65
C VAL A 214 16.22 6.95 2.61
N ARG A 215 15.99 5.64 2.58
CA ARG A 215 17.08 4.66 2.48
C ARG A 215 17.82 4.73 1.14
N GLY A 216 17.10 4.96 0.06
CA GLY A 216 17.66 4.96 -1.30
C GLY A 216 18.51 6.17 -1.64
N VAL A 217 18.34 7.30 -0.92
CA VAL A 217 19.09 8.55 -1.10
C VAL A 217 20.00 8.90 0.07
N ALA A 218 20.16 8.02 1.06
CA ALA A 218 20.95 8.26 2.27
C ALA A 218 22.42 8.63 2.02
N HIS A 219 22.95 8.31 0.83
CA HIS A 219 24.30 8.65 0.39
C HIS A 219 24.43 10.08 -0.19
N ILE A 220 23.32 10.83 -0.31
CA ILE A 220 23.30 12.17 -0.92
C ILE A 220 23.09 13.21 0.21
N ASN A 221 24.15 13.89 0.59
CA ASN A 221 24.19 14.74 1.79
C ASN A 221 23.28 15.99 1.75
N ASN A 222 22.92 16.47 0.55
CA ASN A 222 22.12 17.67 0.37
C ASN A 222 20.65 17.39 0.02
N VAL A 223 20.18 16.15 0.22
CA VAL A 223 18.79 15.75 0.00
C VAL A 223 18.03 15.70 1.32
N VAL A 224 16.86 16.30 1.35
CA VAL A 224 15.93 16.30 2.49
C VAL A 224 14.59 15.70 2.05
N VAL A 225 14.19 14.59 2.66
CA VAL A 225 12.90 13.96 2.37
C VAL A 225 11.84 14.50 3.32
N CYS A 226 10.93 15.30 2.78
CA CYS A 226 9.83 15.93 3.52
C CYS A 226 8.56 15.10 3.48
N ASP A 227 7.74 15.26 4.51
CA ASP A 227 6.39 14.69 4.53
C ASP A 227 5.51 15.36 3.49
N GLY A 228 4.79 14.54 2.75
CA GLY A 228 3.69 14.99 1.91
C GLY A 228 2.45 15.31 2.74
N SER A 229 1.50 15.98 2.11
CA SER A 229 0.24 16.34 2.71
C SER A 229 -0.94 16.00 1.78
N GLU A 230 -2.14 16.19 2.30
CA GLU A 230 -3.39 16.12 1.55
C GLU A 230 -3.60 17.29 0.55
N TYR A 231 -2.62 18.18 0.43
CA TYR A 231 -2.64 19.32 -0.49
C TYR A 231 -2.13 18.99 -1.89
N SER A 232 -1.80 17.76 -2.18
CA SER A 232 -1.51 17.31 -3.54
C SER A 232 -2.83 17.11 -4.30
N ILE A 233 -3.07 17.91 -5.34
CA ILE A 233 -4.31 17.86 -6.12
C ILE A 233 -4.12 16.86 -7.27
N SER A 234 -4.61 15.64 -7.07
CA SER A 234 -4.57 14.58 -8.09
C SER A 234 -5.89 14.48 -8.86
N ALA A 235 -5.89 13.72 -9.95
CA ALA A 235 -7.11 13.42 -10.69
C ALA A 235 -8.19 12.71 -9.83
N THR A 236 -7.77 12.00 -8.79
CA THR A 236 -8.66 11.29 -7.84
C THR A 236 -9.28 12.24 -6.82
N THR A 237 -8.56 13.30 -6.44
CA THR A 237 -9.02 14.25 -5.40
C THR A 237 -9.70 15.48 -5.98
N PHE A 238 -9.51 15.79 -7.27
CA PHE A 238 -10.10 16.95 -7.92
C PHE A 238 -11.54 16.68 -8.35
N PRO A 239 -12.52 17.42 -7.84
CA PRO A 239 -13.92 17.22 -8.20
C PRO A 239 -14.25 17.85 -9.56
N THR A 240 -14.98 17.11 -10.40
CA THR A 240 -15.34 17.56 -11.76
C THR A 240 -16.80 17.95 -11.93
N TYR A 241 -17.62 17.82 -10.88
CA TYR A 241 -19.08 17.99 -10.91
C TYR A 241 -19.57 19.35 -11.41
N PHE A 242 -18.76 20.41 -11.27
CA PHE A 242 -19.10 21.77 -11.68
C PHE A 242 -18.51 22.18 -13.03
N LEU A 243 -17.72 21.33 -13.68
CA LEU A 243 -17.14 21.60 -14.99
C LEU A 243 -18.08 21.14 -16.11
N LYS A 244 -18.28 22.01 -17.11
CA LYS A 244 -19.16 21.71 -18.25
C LYS A 244 -18.59 20.62 -19.15
N CYS A 245 -17.27 20.52 -19.28
CA CYS A 245 -16.57 19.58 -20.13
C CYS A 245 -15.48 18.86 -19.35
N LEU A 246 -15.44 17.52 -19.43
CA LEU A 246 -14.44 16.69 -18.75
C LEU A 246 -13.02 16.89 -19.31
N SER A 247 -12.87 17.30 -20.56
CA SER A 247 -11.56 17.63 -21.14
C SER A 247 -10.87 18.81 -20.43
N ASP A 248 -11.66 19.70 -19.82
CA ASP A 248 -11.15 20.85 -19.08
C ASP A 248 -10.68 20.50 -17.66
N ALA A 249 -11.06 19.31 -17.17
CA ALA A 249 -10.80 18.91 -15.80
C ALA A 249 -9.29 18.74 -15.55
N SER A 250 -8.58 18.11 -16.47
CA SER A 250 -7.15 17.83 -16.33
C SER A 250 -6.32 19.10 -16.27
N ASP A 251 -6.49 20.03 -17.21
CA ASP A 251 -5.74 21.30 -17.23
C ASP A 251 -6.07 22.18 -16.00
N THR A 252 -7.33 22.21 -15.60
CA THR A 252 -7.77 22.96 -14.40
C THR A 252 -7.16 22.39 -13.13
N GLN A 253 -7.19 21.08 -12.98
CA GLN A 253 -6.58 20.38 -11.84
C GLN A 253 -5.08 20.62 -11.77
N MET A 254 -4.35 20.44 -12.89
CA MET A 254 -2.92 20.67 -12.96
C MET A 254 -2.57 22.13 -12.63
N THR A 255 -3.34 23.08 -13.14
CA THR A 255 -3.15 24.52 -12.87
C THR A 255 -3.31 24.84 -11.39
N LEU A 256 -4.35 24.29 -10.73
CA LEU A 256 -4.56 24.47 -9.29
C LEU A 256 -3.41 23.87 -8.46
N ASP A 257 -2.92 22.68 -8.83
CA ASP A 257 -1.82 22.04 -8.14
C ASP A 257 -0.52 22.86 -8.24
N ILE A 258 -0.22 23.36 -9.44
CA ILE A 258 0.96 24.21 -9.68
C ILE A 258 0.83 25.55 -8.94
N ASP A 259 -0.36 26.17 -8.92
CA ASP A 259 -0.57 27.44 -8.24
C ASP A 259 -0.50 27.29 -6.71
N LEU A 260 -1.04 26.20 -6.15
CA LEU A 260 -0.91 25.85 -4.73
C LEU A 260 0.56 25.66 -4.35
N TYR A 261 1.31 24.92 -5.15
CA TYR A 261 2.74 24.76 -4.99
C TYR A 261 3.46 26.11 -4.97
N ARG A 262 3.20 26.96 -5.97
CA ARG A 262 3.82 28.28 -6.13
C ARG A 262 3.53 29.22 -4.96
N ARG A 263 2.29 29.22 -4.45
CA ARG A 263 1.85 30.13 -3.39
C ARG A 263 2.29 29.70 -1.99
N HIS A 264 2.37 28.41 -1.73
CA HIS A 264 2.49 27.91 -0.36
C HIS A 264 3.71 27.01 -0.14
N ILE A 265 3.96 26.05 -1.00
CA ILE A 265 5.00 25.02 -0.78
C ILE A 265 6.40 25.57 -1.11
N ALA A 266 6.58 26.11 -2.30
CA ALA A 266 7.86 26.64 -2.73
C ALA A 266 8.39 27.74 -1.79
N PRO A 267 7.57 28.75 -1.35
CA PRO A 267 8.03 29.76 -0.40
C PRO A 267 8.36 29.20 0.98
N ALA A 268 7.62 28.21 1.47
CA ALA A 268 7.87 27.60 2.77
C ALA A 268 9.25 26.94 2.84
N LEU A 269 9.65 26.21 1.80
CA LEU A 269 10.97 25.59 1.67
C LEU A 269 12.05 26.57 1.17
N GLY A 270 11.66 27.71 0.58
CA GLY A 270 12.56 28.61 -0.13
C GLY A 270 13.11 27.96 -1.41
N ALA A 271 12.33 27.06 -2.00
CA ALA A 271 12.71 26.39 -3.24
C ALA A 271 12.48 27.32 -4.44
N THR A 272 13.53 27.52 -5.26
CA THR A 272 13.51 28.36 -6.43
C THR A 272 13.52 27.58 -7.74
N VAL A 273 13.92 26.30 -7.69
CA VAL A 273 13.99 25.40 -8.84
C VAL A 273 13.07 24.21 -8.65
N ARG A 274 12.23 23.90 -9.62
CA ARG A 274 11.42 22.69 -9.71
C ARG A 274 12.07 21.69 -10.67
N PHE A 275 12.40 20.48 -10.20
CA PHE A 275 12.92 19.42 -11.06
C PHE A 275 11.82 18.42 -11.41
N VAL A 276 11.80 17.98 -12.65
CA VAL A 276 10.89 16.96 -13.18
C VAL A 276 11.64 16.04 -14.15
N GLY A 277 11.17 14.80 -14.29
CA GLY A 277 11.67 13.91 -15.35
C GLY A 277 11.01 14.21 -16.68
N THR A 278 11.74 14.06 -17.80
CA THR A 278 11.11 14.08 -19.12
C THR A 278 10.07 12.96 -19.25
N GLU A 279 8.99 13.20 -20.00
CA GLU A 279 7.92 12.23 -20.19
C GLU A 279 7.60 12.02 -21.66
N PRO A 280 8.28 11.07 -22.34
CA PRO A 280 8.02 10.81 -23.75
C PRO A 280 6.73 10.02 -24.00
N ASP A 281 6.30 9.18 -23.03
CA ASP A 281 5.29 8.15 -23.27
C ASP A 281 3.90 8.54 -22.76
N ASP A 282 3.80 9.32 -21.66
CA ASP A 282 2.52 9.75 -21.07
C ASP A 282 2.17 11.19 -21.48
N PRO A 283 1.14 11.39 -22.33
CA PRO A 283 0.73 12.72 -22.77
C PRO A 283 0.25 13.62 -21.63
N LEU A 284 -0.36 13.03 -20.59
CA LEU A 284 -0.89 13.79 -19.44
C LEU A 284 0.24 14.37 -18.60
N THR A 285 1.24 13.58 -18.26
CA THR A 285 2.43 14.05 -17.53
C THR A 285 3.25 15.04 -18.35
N ARG A 286 3.35 14.84 -19.68
CA ARG A 286 3.98 15.81 -20.56
C ARG A 286 3.27 17.16 -20.52
N ARG A 287 1.93 17.16 -20.61
CA ARG A 287 1.11 18.37 -20.50
C ARG A 287 1.30 19.08 -19.15
N TYR A 288 1.41 18.31 -18.08
CA TYR A 288 1.69 18.86 -16.74
C TYR A 288 3.06 19.55 -16.67
N ASN A 289 4.11 18.94 -17.26
CA ASN A 289 5.44 19.57 -17.36
C ASN A 289 5.42 20.87 -18.16
N GLU A 290 4.66 20.92 -19.29
CA GLU A 290 4.48 22.14 -20.09
C GLU A 290 3.81 23.26 -19.31
N LEU A 291 2.74 22.95 -18.58
CA LEU A 291 2.05 23.92 -17.72
C LEU A 291 2.97 24.43 -16.61
N MET A 292 3.74 23.55 -15.94
CA MET A 292 4.72 23.96 -14.94
C MET A 292 5.74 24.95 -15.51
N LYS A 293 6.29 24.70 -16.69
CA LYS A 293 7.24 25.60 -17.36
C LYS A 293 6.64 26.96 -17.68
N SER A 294 5.33 27.02 -17.97
CA SER A 294 4.63 28.27 -18.26
C SER A 294 4.30 29.08 -17.00
N MET A 295 4.16 28.42 -15.84
CA MET A 295 3.67 29.03 -14.61
C MET A 295 4.76 29.28 -13.54
N LEU A 296 5.87 28.57 -13.61
CA LEU A 296 6.96 28.66 -12.63
C LEU A 296 8.22 29.27 -13.29
N PRO A 297 9.03 30.03 -12.51
CA PRO A 297 10.19 30.76 -13.05
C PRO A 297 11.35 29.86 -13.47
N ASP A 298 11.60 28.75 -12.79
CA ASP A 298 12.68 27.81 -13.10
C ASP A 298 12.19 26.36 -12.94
N VAL A 299 11.96 25.70 -14.07
CA VAL A 299 11.62 24.27 -14.15
C VAL A 299 12.67 23.56 -14.99
N ARG A 300 13.39 22.62 -14.36
CA ARG A 300 14.45 21.86 -15.03
C ARG A 300 14.02 20.42 -15.26
N GLU A 301 14.06 20.03 -16.53
CA GLU A 301 13.80 18.64 -16.92
C GLU A 301 15.09 17.84 -16.93
N VAL A 302 15.05 16.67 -16.33
CA VAL A 302 16.12 15.67 -16.37
C VAL A 302 15.67 14.52 -17.26
N ALA A 303 16.52 14.13 -18.19
CA ALA A 303 16.25 13.01 -19.09
C ALA A 303 16.03 11.71 -18.29
N ARG A 304 15.06 10.87 -18.70
CA ARG A 304 14.80 9.59 -18.04
C ARG A 304 15.97 8.63 -18.17
N LEU A 305 16.27 7.94 -17.06
CA LEU A 305 17.20 6.82 -17.07
C LEU A 305 16.65 5.70 -17.94
N GLN A 306 17.47 5.23 -18.88
CA GLN A 306 17.15 4.08 -19.74
C GLN A 306 18.07 2.90 -19.40
N GLN A 307 17.52 1.70 -19.45
CA GLN A 307 18.27 0.44 -19.42
C GLN A 307 17.91 -0.36 -20.67
N SER A 308 18.93 -0.70 -21.46
CA SER A 308 18.75 -1.41 -22.75
C SER A 308 17.76 -0.71 -23.69
N GLY A 309 17.81 0.62 -23.76
CA GLY A 309 16.95 1.44 -24.62
C GLY A 309 15.51 1.62 -24.13
N VAL A 310 15.17 1.13 -22.93
CA VAL A 310 13.82 1.23 -22.36
C VAL A 310 13.87 2.03 -21.05
N ALA A 311 12.93 2.96 -20.88
CA ALA A 311 12.85 3.78 -19.68
C ALA A 311 12.58 2.96 -18.41
N VAL A 312 13.32 3.28 -17.33
CA VAL A 312 13.06 2.72 -16.00
C VAL A 312 11.86 3.41 -15.39
N SER A 313 10.76 2.68 -15.18
CA SER A 313 9.53 3.23 -14.64
C SER A 313 8.93 2.37 -13.52
N ALA A 314 8.19 3.01 -12.59
CA ALA A 314 7.50 2.32 -11.51
C ALA A 314 6.39 1.37 -12.04
N SER A 315 5.74 1.71 -13.14
CA SER A 315 4.74 0.84 -13.79
C SER A 315 5.34 -0.49 -14.26
N ARG A 316 6.56 -0.46 -14.83
CA ARG A 316 7.27 -1.69 -15.20
C ARG A 316 7.61 -2.55 -13.99
N VAL A 317 8.03 -1.93 -12.88
CA VAL A 317 8.30 -2.65 -11.63
C VAL A 317 7.02 -3.30 -11.10
N ARG A 318 5.91 -2.55 -11.04
CA ARG A 318 4.62 -3.11 -10.60
C ARG A 318 4.14 -4.26 -11.49
N LYS A 319 4.29 -4.12 -12.80
CA LYS A 319 3.98 -5.21 -13.75
C LYS A 319 4.84 -6.45 -13.45
N ALA A 320 6.15 -6.28 -13.29
CA ALA A 320 7.05 -7.39 -12.96
C ALA A 320 6.68 -8.07 -11.61
N ILE A 321 6.27 -7.30 -10.60
CA ILE A 321 5.79 -7.83 -9.33
C ILE A 321 4.50 -8.65 -9.52
N VAL A 322 3.53 -8.14 -10.27
CA VAL A 322 2.26 -8.85 -10.55
C VAL A 322 2.51 -10.15 -11.29
N GLU A 323 3.45 -10.15 -12.24
CA GLU A 323 3.81 -11.30 -13.06
C GLU A 323 4.81 -12.26 -12.37
N ASN A 324 5.16 -12.02 -11.08
CA ASN A 324 6.13 -12.80 -10.32
C ASN A 324 7.56 -12.83 -10.94
N HIS A 325 7.97 -11.73 -11.58
CA HIS A 325 9.31 -11.56 -12.14
C HIS A 325 10.20 -10.74 -11.19
N LEU A 326 10.53 -11.30 -10.01
CA LEU A 326 11.32 -10.59 -8.98
C LEU A 326 12.66 -10.09 -9.51
N ALA A 327 13.38 -10.89 -10.29
CA ALA A 327 14.68 -10.51 -10.84
C ALA A 327 14.59 -9.25 -11.73
N LEU A 328 13.55 -9.15 -12.57
CA LEU A 328 13.31 -7.95 -13.37
C LEU A 328 12.96 -6.74 -12.49
N ALA A 329 12.11 -6.94 -11.49
CA ALA A 329 11.75 -5.88 -10.55
C ALA A 329 12.99 -5.37 -9.79
N ALA A 330 13.83 -6.28 -9.28
CA ALA A 330 15.06 -5.95 -8.54
C ALA A 330 16.09 -5.18 -9.38
N ARG A 331 16.20 -5.46 -10.68
CA ARG A 331 17.09 -4.72 -11.61
C ARG A 331 16.65 -3.28 -11.88
N LEU A 332 15.39 -2.96 -11.65
CA LEU A 332 14.80 -1.65 -11.94
C LEU A 332 14.73 -0.72 -10.71
N VAL A 333 15.08 -1.24 -9.53
CA VAL A 333 15.00 -0.50 -8.26
C VAL A 333 16.36 -0.41 -7.57
N PRO A 334 16.57 0.58 -6.69
CA PRO A 334 17.73 0.57 -5.80
C PRO A 334 17.73 -0.68 -4.90
N PRO A 335 18.91 -1.19 -4.52
CA PRO A 335 19.04 -2.32 -3.60
C PRO A 335 18.18 -2.18 -2.33
N THR A 336 18.08 -0.99 -1.78
CA THR A 336 17.28 -0.66 -0.59
C THR A 336 15.77 -0.82 -0.76
N THR A 337 15.26 -0.92 -1.99
CA THR A 337 13.83 -1.13 -2.29
C THR A 337 13.47 -2.63 -2.37
N VAL A 338 14.45 -3.52 -2.63
CA VAL A 338 14.21 -4.96 -2.81
C VAL A 338 13.50 -5.61 -1.61
N PRO A 339 13.87 -5.35 -0.34
CA PRO A 339 13.17 -5.91 0.82
C PRO A 339 11.67 -5.64 0.84
N TYR A 340 11.25 -4.43 0.45
CA TYR A 340 9.83 -4.07 0.38
C TYR A 340 9.07 -4.86 -0.70
N ILE A 341 9.72 -5.11 -1.83
CA ILE A 341 9.14 -5.94 -2.90
C ILE A 341 8.94 -7.38 -2.41
N VAL A 342 9.94 -7.97 -1.75
CA VAL A 342 9.85 -9.34 -1.23
C VAL A 342 8.79 -9.45 -0.14
N ALA A 343 8.71 -8.49 0.79
CA ALA A 343 7.65 -8.43 1.81
C ALA A 343 6.26 -8.29 1.19
N HIS A 344 6.13 -7.50 0.11
CA HIS A 344 4.87 -7.37 -0.63
C HIS A 344 4.47 -8.71 -1.28
N LEU A 345 5.42 -9.46 -1.86
CA LEU A 345 5.16 -10.79 -2.42
C LEU A 345 4.68 -11.77 -1.35
N ALA A 346 5.27 -11.76 -0.14
CA ALA A 346 4.83 -12.58 0.99
C ALA A 346 3.39 -12.25 1.42
N THR A 347 3.09 -10.96 1.58
CA THR A 347 1.74 -10.48 1.90
C THR A 347 0.72 -10.86 0.81
N ARG A 348 1.11 -10.77 -0.46
CA ARG A 348 0.28 -11.15 -1.59
C ARG A 348 0.03 -12.66 -1.63
N ALA A 349 0.99 -13.47 -1.22
CA ALA A 349 0.84 -14.91 -1.13
C ALA A 349 -0.18 -15.31 -0.06
N LEU A 350 -0.15 -14.69 1.13
CA LEU A 350 -1.17 -14.88 2.17
C LEU A 350 -2.57 -14.47 1.68
N LYS A 351 -2.69 -13.32 1.02
CA LYS A 351 -3.96 -12.88 0.42
C LYS A 351 -4.45 -13.84 -0.68
N SER A 352 -3.54 -14.37 -1.49
CA SER A 352 -3.86 -15.32 -2.56
C SER A 352 -4.35 -16.66 -2.00
N GLU A 353 -3.76 -17.14 -0.91
CA GLU A 353 -4.23 -18.29 -0.16
C GLU A 353 -5.61 -18.02 0.41
N LEU A 354 -5.80 -16.93 1.16
CA LEU A 354 -7.07 -16.57 1.79
C LEU A 354 -8.22 -16.44 0.78
N ASN A 355 -7.95 -15.89 -0.39
CA ASN A 355 -8.94 -15.69 -1.46
C ASN A 355 -9.14 -16.92 -2.36
N THR A 356 -8.49 -18.06 -2.08
CA THR A 356 -8.79 -19.31 -2.74
C THR A 356 -10.11 -19.86 -2.20
N THR A 357 -11.11 -20.02 -3.05
CA THR A 357 -12.50 -20.35 -2.66
C THR A 357 -13.10 -21.34 -3.64
N PRO A 358 -13.80 -22.40 -3.17
CA PRO A 358 -13.95 -22.80 -1.76
C PRO A 358 -12.70 -23.52 -1.22
N LYS A 359 -12.44 -23.40 0.11
CA LYS A 359 -11.36 -24.11 0.80
C LYS A 359 -11.91 -25.03 1.90
N PRO A 360 -11.74 -26.35 1.81
CA PRO A 360 -12.31 -27.28 2.78
C PRO A 360 -11.91 -26.99 4.22
N GLY A 361 -12.88 -26.65 5.07
CA GLY A 361 -12.71 -26.39 6.50
C GLY A 361 -11.95 -25.12 6.87
N LEU A 362 -11.58 -24.27 5.91
CA LEU A 362 -10.77 -23.07 6.09
C LEU A 362 -11.56 -21.80 5.78
N VAL A 363 -11.15 -20.68 6.38
CA VAL A 363 -11.72 -19.36 6.06
C VAL A 363 -11.37 -18.97 4.63
N ASP A 364 -12.38 -18.52 3.88
CA ASP A 364 -12.23 -17.99 2.53
C ASP A 364 -13.16 -16.78 2.28
N THR A 365 -13.45 -16.43 1.04
CA THR A 365 -14.30 -15.30 0.69
C THR A 365 -15.79 -15.58 0.87
N HIS A 366 -16.21 -16.85 0.98
CA HIS A 366 -17.62 -17.28 1.10
C HIS A 366 -18.01 -17.58 2.54
N ASP A 367 -17.16 -18.29 3.28
CA ASP A 367 -17.50 -18.72 4.63
C ASP A 367 -16.26 -18.75 5.58
N SER A 368 -16.53 -19.04 6.84
CA SER A 368 -15.51 -19.15 7.88
C SER A 368 -14.96 -20.58 8.06
N GLY A 369 -15.33 -21.52 7.20
CA GLY A 369 -14.95 -22.92 7.32
C GLY A 369 -15.35 -23.51 8.69
N ALA A 370 -14.45 -24.25 9.29
CA ALA A 370 -14.66 -24.85 10.63
C ALA A 370 -14.40 -23.87 11.79
N HIS A 371 -14.34 -22.55 11.54
CA HIS A 371 -14.00 -21.53 12.53
C HIS A 371 -15.23 -20.71 12.95
N ARG A 372 -15.34 -20.43 14.26
CA ARG A 372 -16.37 -19.57 14.84
C ARG A 372 -15.83 -18.22 15.32
N ASP A 373 -14.53 -18.11 15.40
CA ASP A 373 -13.76 -17.01 16.00
C ASP A 373 -13.03 -16.16 14.96
N MET A 374 -13.07 -16.54 13.69
CA MET A 374 -12.41 -15.80 12.61
C MET A 374 -13.20 -15.84 11.30
N ASP A 375 -13.11 -14.75 10.55
CA ASP A 375 -13.69 -14.55 9.22
C ASP A 375 -12.67 -13.94 8.26
N HIS A 376 -13.04 -13.80 7.00
CA HIS A 376 -12.19 -13.20 5.96
C HIS A 376 -11.72 -11.78 6.34
N ALA A 377 -12.56 -10.93 6.92
CA ALA A 377 -12.22 -9.57 7.29
C ALA A 377 -11.18 -9.53 8.43
N LEU A 378 -11.31 -10.41 9.43
CA LEU A 378 -10.35 -10.60 10.51
C LEU A 378 -9.00 -11.06 9.98
N MET A 379 -9.00 -12.07 9.09
CA MET A 379 -7.80 -12.59 8.44
C MET A 379 -7.09 -11.49 7.63
N MET A 380 -7.84 -10.68 6.89
CA MET A 380 -7.30 -9.53 6.15
C MET A 380 -6.72 -8.45 7.06
N ARG A 381 -7.29 -8.20 8.26
CA ARG A 381 -6.69 -7.29 9.25
C ARG A 381 -5.36 -7.83 9.77
N SER A 382 -5.32 -9.11 10.06
CA SER A 382 -4.09 -9.81 10.48
C SER A 382 -2.97 -9.71 9.43
N ILE A 383 -3.27 -9.97 8.16
CA ILE A 383 -2.28 -9.83 7.07
C ILE A 383 -1.70 -8.41 7.01
N ARG A 384 -2.55 -7.39 7.18
CA ARG A 384 -2.09 -5.99 7.22
C ARG A 384 -1.18 -5.71 8.41
N ALA A 385 -1.52 -6.26 9.59
CA ALA A 385 -0.71 -6.10 10.80
C ALA A 385 0.66 -6.79 10.70
N LEU A 386 0.75 -7.92 9.99
CA LEU A 386 2.00 -8.66 9.78
C LEU A 386 2.93 -8.01 8.75
N HIS A 387 2.39 -7.28 7.79
CA HIS A 387 3.18 -6.72 6.66
C HIS A 387 4.41 -5.89 7.09
N PRO A 388 4.34 -4.95 8.05
CA PRO A 388 5.52 -4.19 8.49
C PRO A 388 6.64 -5.07 9.04
N TYR A 389 6.30 -6.18 9.66
CA TYR A 389 7.27 -7.13 10.20
C TYR A 389 7.92 -7.98 9.10
N PHE A 390 7.17 -8.31 8.05
CA PHE A 390 7.77 -8.91 6.85
C PHE A 390 8.78 -7.95 6.21
N VAL A 391 8.50 -6.65 6.15
CA VAL A 391 9.48 -5.64 5.68
C VAL A 391 10.72 -5.65 6.58
N ARG A 392 10.57 -5.70 7.91
CA ARG A 392 11.70 -5.74 8.85
C ARG A 392 12.53 -7.00 8.71
N LEU A 393 11.91 -8.18 8.61
CA LEU A 393 12.59 -9.46 8.39
C LEU A 393 13.32 -9.49 7.04
N ALA A 394 12.66 -9.00 5.97
CA ALA A 394 13.28 -8.88 4.66
C ALA A 394 14.48 -7.91 4.66
N THR A 395 14.37 -6.81 5.38
CA THR A 395 15.45 -5.83 5.55
C THR A 395 16.61 -6.44 6.35
N LEU A 396 16.31 -7.16 7.45
CA LEU A 396 17.30 -7.86 8.23
C LEU A 396 18.10 -8.85 7.35
N GLY A 397 17.41 -9.68 6.56
CA GLY A 397 18.07 -10.61 5.65
C GLY A 397 18.95 -9.89 4.63
N TYR A 398 18.41 -8.87 3.97
CA TYR A 398 19.10 -8.16 2.88
C TYR A 398 20.35 -7.40 3.35
N ASP A 399 20.26 -6.67 4.46
CA ASP A 399 21.31 -5.78 4.94
C ASP A 399 22.42 -6.54 5.71
N SER A 400 22.14 -7.73 6.21
CA SER A 400 23.09 -8.48 7.04
C SER A 400 24.31 -8.94 6.25
N PRO A 401 25.54 -8.54 6.63
CA PRO A 401 26.77 -8.96 5.93
C PRO A 401 27.10 -10.43 6.14
N LYS A 402 26.61 -11.02 7.23
CA LYS A 402 26.68 -12.45 7.58
C LYS A 402 25.27 -12.98 7.76
N LEU A 403 25.14 -14.28 7.95
CA LEU A 403 23.84 -14.87 8.25
C LEU A 403 23.21 -14.16 9.45
N PRO A 404 21.95 -13.67 9.32
CA PRO A 404 21.25 -13.00 10.43
C PRO A 404 21.27 -13.82 11.72
N ALA A 405 21.46 -13.12 12.84
CA ALA A 405 21.42 -13.78 14.14
C ALA A 405 20.00 -14.32 14.41
N HIS A 406 19.95 -15.53 14.98
CA HIS A 406 18.69 -16.16 15.37
C HIS A 406 17.83 -15.28 16.27
N ASP A 407 18.43 -14.65 17.28
CA ASP A 407 17.72 -13.80 18.25
C ASP A 407 17.04 -12.59 17.59
N ASP A 408 17.62 -12.02 16.53
CA ASP A 408 17.00 -10.92 15.79
C ASP A 408 15.77 -11.37 15.02
N ILE A 409 15.80 -12.56 14.41
CA ILE A 409 14.66 -13.16 13.72
C ILE A 409 13.54 -13.44 14.72
N VAL A 410 13.89 -14.06 15.86
CA VAL A 410 12.93 -14.38 16.94
C VAL A 410 12.29 -13.13 17.51
N ARG A 411 13.08 -12.10 17.81
CA ARG A 411 12.58 -10.83 18.35
C ARG A 411 11.55 -10.19 17.42
N ILE A 412 11.84 -10.10 16.11
CA ILE A 412 10.89 -9.55 15.13
C ILE A 412 9.66 -10.45 15.01
N GLY A 413 9.84 -11.78 15.07
CA GLY A 413 8.74 -12.75 15.03
C GLY A 413 7.79 -12.62 16.22
N ILE A 414 8.31 -12.43 17.43
CA ILE A 414 7.50 -12.21 18.66
C ILE A 414 6.72 -10.89 18.57
N GLU A 415 7.36 -9.81 18.10
CA GLU A 415 6.67 -8.52 17.90
C GLU A 415 5.56 -8.64 16.84
N ALA A 416 5.80 -9.40 15.76
CA ALA A 416 4.82 -9.68 14.72
C ALA A 416 3.63 -10.49 15.25
N GLU A 417 3.90 -11.53 16.06
CA GLU A 417 2.85 -12.33 16.72
C GLU A 417 2.00 -11.47 17.64
N LYS A 418 2.61 -10.59 18.42
CA LYS A 418 1.90 -9.63 19.29
C LYS A 418 0.99 -8.71 18.47
N ALA A 419 1.48 -8.12 17.40
CA ALA A 419 0.69 -7.26 16.52
C ALA A 419 -0.47 -8.01 15.85
N MET A 420 -0.27 -9.28 15.48
CA MET A 420 -1.32 -10.15 14.98
C MET A 420 -2.43 -10.31 16.03
N PHE A 421 -2.09 -10.67 17.28
CA PHE A 421 -3.07 -10.82 18.34
C PHE A 421 -3.80 -9.51 18.69
N GLU A 422 -3.09 -8.39 18.74
CA GLU A 422 -3.70 -7.06 18.98
C GLU A 422 -4.70 -6.70 17.88
N SER A 423 -4.37 -6.94 16.62
CA SER A 423 -5.24 -6.63 15.46
C SER A 423 -6.45 -7.54 15.33
N THR A 424 -6.41 -8.73 15.97
CA THR A 424 -7.45 -9.77 15.86
C THR A 424 -8.25 -9.96 17.15
N GLY A 425 -7.99 -9.17 18.20
CA GLY A 425 -8.64 -9.34 19.49
C GLY A 425 -8.25 -10.64 20.22
N GLY A 426 -7.01 -11.11 20.03
CA GLY A 426 -6.47 -12.30 20.67
C GLY A 426 -6.64 -13.60 19.86
N VAL A 427 -7.16 -13.54 18.63
CA VAL A 427 -7.35 -14.72 17.78
C VAL A 427 -6.05 -15.06 17.03
N ASN A 428 -5.65 -16.32 17.11
CA ASN A 428 -4.50 -16.84 16.35
C ASN A 428 -4.90 -17.15 14.90
N THR A 429 -4.54 -16.28 13.98
CA THR A 429 -4.87 -16.40 12.55
C THR A 429 -3.75 -16.98 11.69
N TYR A 430 -2.51 -16.50 11.86
CA TYR A 430 -1.37 -16.78 10.97
C TYR A 430 -0.06 -17.13 11.69
N LYS A 431 -0.09 -17.62 12.92
CA LYS A 431 1.16 -17.92 13.66
C LYS A 431 2.06 -18.91 12.91
N GLY A 432 1.49 -19.97 12.32
CA GLY A 432 2.24 -20.96 11.53
C GLY A 432 2.82 -20.35 10.26
N ALA A 433 1.99 -19.61 9.51
CA ALA A 433 2.44 -18.91 8.31
C ALA A 433 3.49 -17.83 8.62
N LEU A 434 3.35 -17.07 9.71
CA LEU A 434 4.34 -16.10 10.16
C LEU A 434 5.71 -16.76 10.38
N PHE A 435 5.73 -17.91 11.04
CA PHE A 435 6.96 -18.67 11.28
C PHE A 435 7.61 -19.11 9.95
N SER A 436 6.89 -19.85 9.12
CA SER A 436 7.43 -20.41 7.87
C SER A 436 7.78 -19.33 6.85
N MET A 437 6.92 -18.35 6.66
CA MET A 437 7.12 -17.21 5.76
C MET A 437 8.26 -16.32 6.24
N GLY A 438 8.33 -16.06 7.55
CA GLY A 438 9.40 -15.25 8.15
C GLY A 438 10.79 -15.83 7.90
N LEU A 439 10.96 -17.12 8.09
CA LEU A 439 12.23 -17.81 7.78
C LEU A 439 12.54 -17.74 6.28
N ALA A 440 11.57 -18.06 5.43
CA ALA A 440 11.76 -18.12 3.98
C ALA A 440 12.10 -16.75 3.38
N LEU A 441 11.38 -15.69 3.76
CA LEU A 441 11.65 -14.35 3.22
C LEU A 441 12.98 -13.77 3.72
N THR A 442 13.36 -14.03 4.98
CA THR A 442 14.67 -13.61 5.52
C THR A 442 15.80 -14.32 4.80
N ALA A 443 15.67 -15.63 4.56
CA ALA A 443 16.65 -16.41 3.79
C ALA A 443 16.75 -15.93 2.34
N ALA A 444 15.63 -15.70 1.67
CA ALA A 444 15.58 -15.21 0.29
C ALA A 444 16.27 -13.85 0.13
N THR A 445 15.95 -12.90 1.01
CA THR A 445 16.55 -11.57 0.95
C THR A 445 18.02 -11.57 1.33
N TYR A 446 18.46 -12.45 2.22
CA TYR A 446 19.88 -12.66 2.50
C TYR A 446 20.63 -13.17 1.24
N ILE A 447 20.07 -14.15 0.53
CA ILE A 447 20.66 -14.65 -0.72
C ILE A 447 20.78 -13.53 -1.75
N ILE A 448 19.71 -12.76 -1.95
CA ILE A 448 19.68 -11.65 -2.91
C ILE A 448 20.68 -10.56 -2.51
N GLY A 449 20.69 -10.15 -1.24
CA GLY A 449 21.58 -9.11 -0.71
C GLY A 449 23.06 -9.48 -0.78
N ARG A 450 23.40 -10.76 -0.82
CA ARG A 450 24.78 -11.29 -1.00
C ARG A 450 25.13 -11.57 -2.46
N GLY A 451 24.23 -11.28 -3.42
CA GLY A 451 24.44 -11.60 -4.82
C GLY A 451 24.57 -13.11 -5.12
N LYS A 452 24.03 -13.96 -4.22
CA LYS A 452 24.07 -15.43 -4.36
C LYS A 452 22.90 -15.97 -5.19
N VAL A 453 22.38 -15.16 -6.10
CA VAL A 453 21.36 -15.58 -7.06
C VAL A 453 21.99 -16.39 -8.19
N ALA A 454 21.25 -17.38 -8.68
CA ALA A 454 21.66 -18.14 -9.87
C ALA A 454 21.11 -17.45 -11.14
N THR A 455 21.76 -17.71 -12.25
CA THR A 455 21.37 -17.19 -13.56
C THR A 455 21.03 -18.34 -14.50
N THR A 456 19.89 -18.25 -15.17
CA THR A 456 19.48 -19.23 -16.21
C THR A 456 20.35 -19.08 -17.47
N THR A 457 20.30 -20.05 -18.37
CA THR A 457 20.97 -19.99 -19.69
C THR A 457 20.56 -18.76 -20.52
N HIS A 458 19.39 -18.18 -20.24
CA HIS A 458 18.87 -16.97 -20.90
C HIS A 458 19.14 -15.68 -20.09
N GLY A 459 20.04 -15.73 -19.08
CA GLY A 459 20.44 -14.54 -18.32
C GLY A 459 19.44 -14.06 -17.27
N LYS A 460 18.43 -14.85 -16.91
CA LYS A 460 17.47 -14.50 -15.84
C LYS A 460 17.99 -14.97 -14.48
N GLU A 461 17.95 -14.10 -13.50
CA GLU A 461 18.36 -14.39 -12.12
C GLU A 461 17.17 -14.95 -11.32
N TYR A 462 17.44 -15.90 -10.44
CA TYR A 462 16.47 -16.50 -9.51
C TYR A 462 17.15 -16.92 -8.21
N VAL A 463 16.37 -17.08 -7.13
CA VAL A 463 16.87 -17.59 -5.85
C VAL A 463 16.91 -19.12 -5.92
N PRO A 464 18.11 -19.76 -5.76
CA PRO A 464 18.20 -21.22 -5.80
C PRO A 464 17.45 -21.87 -4.63
N GLY A 465 16.56 -22.82 -4.93
CA GLY A 465 15.73 -23.48 -3.93
C GLY A 465 16.53 -24.33 -2.92
N ASP A 466 17.59 -24.98 -3.37
CA ASP A 466 18.52 -25.76 -2.52
C ASP A 466 19.30 -24.88 -1.53
N LEU A 467 19.78 -23.72 -1.99
CA LEU A 467 20.44 -22.74 -1.11
C LEU A 467 19.45 -22.14 -0.11
N LEU A 468 18.23 -21.84 -0.56
CA LEU A 468 17.18 -21.32 0.29
C LEU A 468 16.79 -22.33 1.38
N SER A 469 16.58 -23.60 1.01
CA SER A 469 16.34 -24.71 1.93
C SER A 469 17.45 -24.83 2.98
N ALA A 470 18.72 -24.82 2.56
CA ALA A 470 19.87 -24.91 3.47
C ALA A 470 19.93 -23.77 4.48
N ILE A 471 19.63 -22.53 4.07
CA ILE A 471 19.62 -21.38 4.97
C ILE A 471 18.43 -21.44 5.94
N ILE A 472 17.25 -21.87 5.48
CA ILE A 472 16.09 -22.08 6.34
C ILE A 472 16.41 -23.12 7.43
N THR A 473 17.05 -24.22 7.07
CA THR A 473 17.53 -25.23 8.02
C THR A 473 18.45 -24.61 9.09
N GLN A 474 19.42 -23.78 8.67
CA GLN A 474 20.31 -23.12 9.62
C GLN A 474 19.55 -22.20 10.60
N PHE A 475 18.59 -21.43 10.11
CA PHE A 475 17.74 -20.62 10.98
C PHE A 475 16.90 -21.47 11.93
N ALA A 476 16.26 -22.53 11.41
CA ALA A 476 15.38 -23.41 12.18
C ALA A 476 16.11 -24.17 13.30
N ASN A 477 17.37 -24.55 13.08
CA ASN A 477 18.20 -25.24 14.09
C ASN A 477 18.54 -24.34 15.30
N GLY A 478 18.42 -23.02 15.18
CA GLY A 478 18.56 -22.10 16.31
C GLY A 478 17.37 -22.10 17.27
N PHE A 479 16.19 -22.57 16.83
CA PHE A 479 15.02 -22.61 17.69
C PHE A 479 15.10 -23.78 18.67
N PRO A 480 14.82 -23.54 19.98
CA PRO A 480 14.78 -24.61 20.96
C PRO A 480 13.60 -25.55 20.71
N ASP A 481 13.71 -26.78 21.17
CA ASP A 481 12.58 -27.71 21.21
C ASP A 481 11.51 -27.16 22.15
N THR A 482 10.41 -26.67 21.58
CA THR A 482 9.36 -26.01 22.35
C THR A 482 8.53 -27.04 23.13
N SER A 483 8.53 -26.93 24.48
CA SER A 483 7.52 -27.51 25.36
C SER A 483 6.36 -26.52 25.49
N GLY A 484 5.12 -26.95 25.22
CA GLY A 484 3.92 -26.14 25.50
C GLY A 484 3.17 -25.55 24.28
N THR A 485 3.52 -25.91 23.06
CA THR A 485 2.82 -25.51 21.83
C THR A 485 1.97 -26.65 21.23
N HIS A 486 1.23 -26.37 20.13
CA HIS A 486 0.54 -27.42 19.34
C HIS A 486 1.50 -28.58 18.96
N GLY A 487 2.79 -28.29 18.75
CA GLY A 487 3.82 -29.29 18.53
C GLY A 487 4.12 -30.18 19.73
N SER A 488 3.86 -29.76 20.99
CA SER A 488 4.07 -30.60 22.17
C SER A 488 2.99 -31.68 22.30
N ARG A 489 1.76 -31.42 21.87
CA ARG A 489 0.71 -32.44 21.80
C ARG A 489 0.99 -33.45 20.69
N ALA A 490 1.54 -33.01 19.57
CA ALA A 490 2.07 -33.88 18.53
C ALA A 490 3.18 -34.80 19.06
N LYS A 491 4.10 -34.29 19.90
CA LYS A 491 5.14 -35.09 20.58
C LYS A 491 4.55 -36.05 21.62
N GLN A 492 3.50 -35.68 22.37
CA GLN A 492 2.81 -36.58 23.28
C GLN A 492 2.13 -37.74 22.52
N LEU A 493 1.58 -37.48 21.35
CA LEU A 493 1.03 -38.51 20.47
C LEU A 493 2.14 -39.38 19.85
N ALA A 494 3.30 -38.82 19.57
CA ALA A 494 4.47 -39.58 19.13
C ALA A 494 4.99 -40.59 20.19
N GLN A 495 4.83 -40.28 21.49
CA GLN A 495 5.10 -41.21 22.60
C GLN A 495 4.19 -42.45 22.57
N SER A 496 3.07 -42.39 21.89
CA SER A 496 2.17 -43.53 21.65
C SER A 496 2.44 -44.27 20.34
N GLY A 497 3.56 -44.04 19.69
CA GLY A 497 3.99 -44.76 18.49
C GLY A 497 3.61 -44.09 17.16
N CYS A 498 3.06 -42.89 17.19
CA CYS A 498 2.70 -42.09 16.02
C CYS A 498 3.79 -41.07 15.72
N SER A 499 4.44 -41.16 14.57
CA SER A 499 5.41 -40.14 14.14
C SER A 499 4.67 -38.95 13.52
N LEU A 500 4.81 -37.77 14.12
CA LEU A 500 4.24 -36.50 13.64
C LEU A 500 5.34 -35.46 13.50
N LYS A 501 5.45 -34.83 12.33
CA LYS A 501 6.35 -33.70 12.09
C LYS A 501 5.65 -32.38 12.44
N SER A 502 6.27 -31.60 13.30
CA SER A 502 5.83 -30.23 13.59
C SER A 502 6.27 -29.26 12.49
N ALA A 503 5.74 -28.02 12.53
CA ALA A 503 6.21 -26.95 11.65
C ALA A 503 7.72 -26.68 11.81
N LEU A 504 8.26 -26.80 13.03
CA LEU A 504 9.69 -26.67 13.30
C LEU A 504 10.50 -27.82 12.71
N ASP A 505 10.00 -29.07 12.78
CA ASP A 505 10.69 -30.23 12.19
C ASP A 505 10.77 -30.08 10.65
N ASN A 506 9.67 -29.66 10.01
CA ASN A 506 9.65 -29.38 8.56
C ASN A 506 10.64 -28.27 8.18
N ALA A 507 10.76 -27.21 9.00
CA ALA A 507 11.71 -26.13 8.76
C ALA A 507 13.17 -26.59 8.97
N ARG A 508 13.45 -27.45 9.98
CA ARG A 508 14.78 -28.06 10.22
C ARG A 508 15.21 -28.99 9.10
N GLU A 509 14.26 -29.64 8.45
CA GLU A 509 14.50 -30.40 7.21
C GLU A 509 14.59 -29.51 5.97
N GLY A 510 14.52 -28.18 6.10
CA GLY A 510 14.59 -27.22 5.01
C GLY A 510 13.41 -27.29 4.06
N TYR A 511 12.24 -27.72 4.53
CA TYR A 511 11.04 -27.93 3.72
C TYR A 511 11.29 -28.79 2.47
N THR A 512 12.04 -29.89 2.62
CA THR A 512 12.45 -30.77 1.51
C THR A 512 11.28 -31.23 0.64
N GLN A 513 10.14 -31.55 1.25
CA GLN A 513 8.94 -31.96 0.52
C GLN A 513 8.32 -30.80 -0.28
N LEU A 514 8.35 -29.59 0.26
CA LEU A 514 7.87 -28.42 -0.45
C LEU A 514 8.69 -28.14 -1.72
N PHE A 515 10.03 -28.12 -1.60
CA PHE A 515 10.91 -27.88 -2.75
C PHE A 515 10.95 -29.05 -3.73
N GLY A 516 10.86 -30.30 -3.24
CA GLY A 516 10.94 -31.50 -4.08
C GLY A 516 9.63 -31.85 -4.77
N GLU A 517 8.48 -31.54 -4.19
CA GLU A 517 7.19 -32.03 -4.66
C GLU A 517 6.16 -30.92 -4.88
N TRP A 518 5.82 -30.12 -3.85
CA TRP A 518 4.67 -29.21 -3.91
C TRP A 518 4.92 -28.01 -4.83
N LEU A 519 6.12 -27.42 -4.77
CA LEU A 519 6.49 -26.29 -5.63
C LEU A 519 6.56 -26.71 -7.11
N PRO A 520 7.24 -27.81 -7.50
CA PRO A 520 7.20 -28.32 -8.88
C PRO A 520 5.80 -28.68 -9.37
N PHE A 521 4.94 -29.22 -8.49
CA PHE A 521 3.56 -29.52 -8.80
C PHE A 521 2.76 -28.23 -9.12
N TYR A 522 2.94 -27.19 -8.34
CA TYR A 522 2.33 -25.86 -8.56
C TYR A 522 2.84 -25.23 -9.86
N GLU A 523 4.17 -25.21 -10.07
CA GLU A 523 4.79 -24.65 -11.27
C GLU A 523 4.29 -25.29 -12.57
N THR A 524 4.20 -26.61 -12.61
CA THR A 524 3.75 -27.35 -13.79
C THR A 524 2.31 -26.99 -14.15
N ARG A 525 1.44 -26.79 -13.16
CA ARG A 525 0.04 -26.44 -13.36
C ARG A 525 -0.20 -24.99 -13.73
N ILE A 526 0.57 -24.07 -13.18
CA ILE A 526 0.56 -22.66 -13.60
C ILE A 526 0.94 -22.55 -15.09
N LYS A 527 1.97 -23.30 -15.53
CA LYS A 527 2.38 -23.32 -16.94
C LYS A 527 1.33 -23.94 -17.84
N GLY A 528 0.54 -24.87 -17.32
CA GLY A 528 -0.59 -25.49 -18.02
C GLY A 528 -1.91 -24.71 -17.96
N ASP A 529 -1.91 -23.48 -17.42
CA ASP A 529 -3.07 -22.60 -17.25
C ASP A 529 -4.25 -23.27 -16.50
N ASP A 530 -3.92 -24.07 -15.48
CA ASP A 530 -4.92 -24.77 -14.65
C ASP A 530 -5.62 -23.77 -13.71
N SER A 531 -6.90 -23.50 -13.95
CA SER A 531 -7.73 -22.59 -13.15
C SER A 531 -7.85 -23.00 -11.68
N TYR A 532 -7.69 -24.28 -11.37
CA TYR A 532 -7.77 -24.85 -10.02
C TYR A 532 -6.41 -25.16 -9.41
N VAL A 533 -5.33 -24.57 -9.91
CA VAL A 533 -3.97 -24.85 -9.46
C VAL A 533 -3.81 -24.78 -7.93
N LYS A 534 -4.38 -23.76 -7.28
CA LYS A 534 -4.28 -23.59 -5.83
C LYS A 534 -5.07 -24.64 -5.05
N HIS A 535 -6.26 -24.99 -5.50
CA HIS A 535 -7.09 -26.06 -4.92
C HIS A 535 -6.36 -27.41 -5.00
N LYS A 536 -5.88 -27.77 -6.18
CA LYS A 536 -5.15 -29.03 -6.39
C LYS A 536 -3.84 -29.07 -5.60
N THR A 537 -3.16 -27.91 -5.47
CA THR A 537 -1.95 -27.82 -4.65
C THR A 537 -2.28 -27.96 -3.16
N LEU A 538 -3.36 -27.36 -2.68
CA LEU A 538 -3.84 -27.53 -1.30
C LEU A 538 -4.16 -29.01 -1.02
N LEU A 539 -4.89 -29.69 -1.91
CA LEU A 539 -5.16 -31.11 -1.78
C LEU A 539 -3.86 -31.95 -1.80
N ARG A 540 -2.90 -31.62 -2.67
CA ARG A 540 -1.60 -32.29 -2.69
C ARG A 540 -0.86 -32.13 -1.36
N ILE A 541 -0.85 -30.94 -0.78
CA ILE A 541 -0.25 -30.69 0.53
C ILE A 541 -0.99 -31.49 1.61
N MET A 542 -2.34 -31.52 1.59
CA MET A 542 -3.13 -32.31 2.55
C MET A 542 -2.86 -33.82 2.45
N CYS A 543 -2.51 -34.35 1.26
CA CYS A 543 -2.16 -35.76 1.11
C CYS A 543 -0.88 -36.13 1.89
N ASP A 544 0.05 -35.20 2.00
CA ASP A 544 1.41 -35.49 2.41
C ASP A 544 1.73 -34.93 3.81
N LEU A 545 1.26 -33.72 4.12
CA LEU A 545 1.61 -33.01 5.36
C LEU A 545 0.99 -33.65 6.59
N ASP A 546 1.77 -33.78 7.66
CA ASP A 546 1.25 -34.04 9.01
C ASP A 546 0.68 -32.73 9.58
N ASP A 547 -0.60 -32.45 9.30
CA ASP A 547 -1.24 -31.21 9.71
C ASP A 547 -1.59 -31.25 11.21
N THR A 548 -0.73 -30.62 12.02
CA THR A 548 -0.88 -30.59 13.49
C THR A 548 -2.13 -29.82 13.94
N ASN A 549 -2.71 -28.94 13.12
CA ASN A 549 -3.98 -28.26 13.46
C ASN A 549 -5.15 -29.24 13.40
N ILE A 550 -5.18 -30.15 12.44
CA ILE A 550 -6.21 -31.20 12.37
C ILE A 550 -6.11 -32.07 13.64
N VAL A 551 -4.91 -32.57 13.97
CA VAL A 551 -4.70 -33.41 15.14
C VAL A 551 -5.05 -32.70 16.45
N TYR A 552 -4.77 -31.39 16.55
CA TYR A 552 -5.12 -30.60 17.73
C TYR A 552 -6.63 -30.43 17.91
N ARG A 553 -7.38 -30.22 16.81
CA ARG A 553 -8.83 -29.97 16.83
C ARG A 553 -9.65 -31.27 16.90
N THR A 554 -9.07 -32.38 16.42
CA THR A 554 -9.70 -33.69 16.36
C THR A 554 -8.78 -34.77 16.92
N ASP A 555 -8.19 -35.61 16.08
CA ASP A 555 -7.25 -36.67 16.45
C ASP A 555 -6.37 -37.10 15.25
N TYR A 556 -5.43 -38.03 15.52
CA TYR A 556 -4.53 -38.56 14.51
C TYR A 556 -5.24 -39.39 13.42
N ALA A 557 -6.26 -40.17 13.79
CA ALA A 557 -7.02 -40.99 12.85
C ALA A 557 -7.77 -40.11 11.84
N THR A 558 -8.35 -39.00 12.31
CA THR A 558 -9.02 -38.00 11.44
C THR A 558 -8.03 -37.39 10.45
N MET A 559 -6.80 -37.05 10.86
CA MET A 559 -5.78 -36.56 9.94
C MET A 559 -5.46 -37.59 8.84
N GLN A 560 -5.36 -38.87 9.16
CA GLN A 560 -5.12 -39.92 8.16
C GLN A 560 -6.32 -40.08 7.19
N GLN A 561 -7.56 -39.91 7.69
CA GLN A 561 -8.75 -39.88 6.84
C GLN A 561 -8.71 -38.68 5.88
N VAL A 562 -8.36 -37.50 6.37
CA VAL A 562 -8.19 -36.28 5.54
C VAL A 562 -7.18 -36.51 4.41
N LYS A 563 -6.01 -37.11 4.72
CA LYS A 563 -5.00 -37.48 3.70
C LYS A 563 -5.60 -38.37 2.62
N THR A 564 -6.41 -39.34 3.00
CA THR A 564 -7.05 -40.28 2.08
C THR A 564 -8.11 -39.59 1.23
N GLN A 565 -9.00 -38.79 1.84
CA GLN A 565 -10.03 -38.04 1.14
C GLN A 565 -9.42 -37.03 0.14
N ALA A 566 -8.37 -36.30 0.56
CA ALA A 566 -7.66 -35.36 -0.30
C ALA A 566 -7.03 -36.06 -1.52
N ARG A 567 -6.47 -37.28 -1.35
CA ARG A 567 -5.88 -38.06 -2.43
C ARG A 567 -6.94 -38.48 -3.44
N HIS A 568 -8.05 -39.03 -3.01
CA HIS A 568 -9.13 -39.44 -3.89
C HIS A 568 -9.69 -38.24 -4.69
N LEU A 569 -9.91 -37.11 -4.03
CA LEU A 569 -10.40 -35.91 -4.71
C LEU A 569 -9.34 -35.31 -5.65
N LEU A 570 -8.05 -35.44 -5.37
CA LEU A 570 -7.00 -34.97 -6.26
C LEU A 570 -6.90 -35.84 -7.54
N GLU A 571 -7.15 -37.17 -7.43
CA GLU A 571 -7.17 -38.12 -8.54
C GLU A 571 -8.38 -37.89 -9.45
N ASP A 572 -9.56 -37.62 -8.89
CA ASP A 572 -10.82 -37.32 -9.60
C ASP A 572 -11.36 -35.94 -9.19
N PHE A 573 -10.66 -34.92 -9.63
CA PHE A 573 -10.92 -33.54 -9.19
C PHE A 573 -12.21 -32.98 -9.79
N SER A 574 -13.09 -32.46 -8.90
CA SER A 574 -14.30 -31.71 -9.28
C SER A 574 -14.60 -30.59 -8.29
N GLU A 575 -15.28 -29.53 -8.76
CA GLU A 575 -15.76 -28.45 -7.88
C GLU A 575 -16.73 -28.96 -6.83
N ALA A 576 -17.70 -29.81 -7.26
CA ALA A 576 -18.67 -30.43 -6.35
C ALA A 576 -17.95 -31.26 -5.26
N GLY A 577 -16.88 -31.96 -5.60
CA GLY A 577 -16.05 -32.69 -4.62
C GLY A 577 -15.37 -31.82 -3.60
N ILE A 578 -14.92 -30.61 -3.99
CA ILE A 578 -14.39 -29.62 -3.03
C ILE A 578 -15.48 -29.11 -2.08
N ASP A 579 -16.68 -28.82 -2.60
CA ASP A 579 -17.81 -28.38 -1.78
C ASP A 579 -18.27 -29.48 -0.81
N ASP A 580 -18.30 -30.74 -1.27
CA ASP A 580 -18.62 -31.89 -0.41
C ASP A 580 -17.59 -32.05 0.71
N LEU A 581 -16.30 -31.94 0.37
CA LEU A 581 -15.23 -32.02 1.34
C LEU A 581 -15.28 -30.84 2.35
N ASN A 582 -15.64 -29.64 1.89
CA ASN A 582 -15.84 -28.48 2.78
C ASN A 582 -16.99 -28.75 3.78
N ARG A 583 -18.14 -29.26 3.31
CA ARG A 583 -19.26 -29.61 4.17
C ARG A 583 -18.88 -30.66 5.23
N ASP A 584 -18.16 -31.72 4.81
CA ASP A 584 -17.66 -32.73 5.74
C ASP A 584 -16.75 -32.13 6.80
N PHE A 585 -15.75 -31.33 6.40
CA PHE A 585 -14.79 -30.72 7.32
C PHE A 585 -15.44 -29.75 8.31
N VAL A 586 -16.35 -28.89 7.83
CA VAL A 586 -17.10 -27.97 8.69
C VAL A 586 -17.92 -28.74 9.73
N SER A 587 -18.64 -29.80 9.31
CA SER A 587 -19.47 -30.60 10.20
C SER A 587 -18.68 -31.31 11.30
N ARG A 588 -17.43 -31.70 11.01
CA ARG A 588 -16.54 -32.43 11.89
C ARG A 588 -15.49 -31.54 12.59
N ASN A 589 -15.58 -30.21 12.47
CA ASN A 589 -14.64 -29.26 13.04
C ASN A 589 -13.18 -29.48 12.58
N ILE A 590 -12.99 -29.91 11.35
CA ILE A 590 -11.68 -30.15 10.74
C ILE A 590 -11.20 -28.86 10.08
N SER A 591 -9.99 -28.41 10.43
CA SER A 591 -9.35 -27.26 9.81
C SER A 591 -7.89 -27.58 9.46
N PRO A 592 -7.56 -27.74 8.16
CA PRO A 592 -6.20 -28.01 7.70
C PRO A 592 -5.36 -26.74 7.61
N GLY A 593 -5.21 -26.03 8.75
CA GLY A 593 -4.51 -24.74 8.82
C GLY A 593 -3.03 -24.82 8.46
N GLY A 594 -2.35 -25.92 8.82
CA GLY A 594 -0.96 -26.16 8.42
C GLY A 594 -0.80 -26.30 6.91
N SER A 595 -1.79 -26.93 6.25
CA SER A 595 -1.82 -27.07 4.78
C SER A 595 -2.03 -25.72 4.09
N ALA A 596 -2.87 -24.85 4.68
CA ALA A 596 -3.07 -23.47 4.20
C ALA A 596 -1.78 -22.63 4.32
N ASP A 597 -1.08 -22.72 5.47
CA ASP A 597 0.22 -22.05 5.68
C ASP A 597 1.24 -22.48 4.61
N MET A 598 1.29 -23.76 4.29
CA MET A 598 2.21 -24.30 3.26
C MET A 598 1.78 -23.88 1.85
N LEU A 599 0.48 -23.79 1.54
CA LEU A 599 0.02 -23.25 0.26
C LEU A 599 0.47 -21.79 0.07
N ALA A 600 0.32 -20.97 1.10
CA ALA A 600 0.80 -19.59 1.06
C ALA A 600 2.33 -19.54 0.83
N LEU A 601 3.09 -20.42 1.49
CA LEU A 601 4.54 -20.52 1.31
C LEU A 601 4.92 -20.97 -0.12
N VAL A 602 4.21 -21.93 -0.71
CA VAL A 602 4.41 -22.37 -2.11
C VAL A 602 4.18 -21.22 -3.07
N VAL A 603 3.08 -20.46 -2.91
CA VAL A 603 2.77 -19.30 -3.75
C VAL A 603 3.85 -18.22 -3.65
N PHE A 604 4.36 -17.96 -2.44
CA PHE A 604 5.46 -17.02 -2.22
C PHE A 604 6.75 -17.49 -2.89
N LEU A 605 7.14 -18.75 -2.65
CA LEU A 605 8.37 -19.32 -3.17
C LEU A 605 8.36 -19.40 -4.70
N PHE A 606 7.22 -19.72 -5.31
CA PHE A 606 7.08 -19.63 -6.76
C PHE A 606 7.44 -18.23 -7.30
N GLY A 607 7.03 -17.17 -6.59
CA GLY A 607 7.35 -15.80 -6.99
C GLY A 607 8.83 -15.42 -6.93
N ILE A 608 9.65 -16.15 -6.19
CA ILE A 608 11.08 -15.83 -5.97
C ILE A 608 12.06 -16.86 -6.56
N THR A 609 11.65 -18.11 -6.74
CA THR A 609 12.51 -19.18 -7.28
C THR A 609 12.30 -19.44 -8.77
N ARG A 610 11.31 -18.76 -9.39
CA ARG A 610 10.94 -18.95 -10.78
C ARG A 610 12.10 -18.70 -11.74
N LYS A 611 12.33 -19.64 -12.68
CA LYS A 611 13.44 -19.62 -13.65
C LYS A 611 13.09 -19.03 -15.01
N ASP A 612 11.81 -18.78 -15.30
CA ASP A 612 11.28 -18.37 -16.61
C ASP A 612 10.62 -16.99 -16.63
#